data_7b371f3e4dde5b4f6b8cfab37ae2e157
#
_entry.id   7b371f3e4dde5b4f6b8cfab37ae2e157
#
_cell.length_a   1.000
_cell.length_b   1.000
_cell.length_c   1.000
_cell.angle_alpha   90.00
_cell.angle_beta   90.00
_cell.angle_gamma   90.00
#
_symmetry.space_group_name_H-M   'P 1'
#
loop_
_entity.id
_entity.type
_entity.pdbx_description
1 polymer ?
#
loop_
_entity_poly.entity_id
_entity_poly.type
_entity_poly.pdbx_seq_one_letter_code
_entity_poly.pdbx_strand_id
1 'polypeptide(L)'
;MSLEDKLYPFLSLYDRLPQGARNTIGSIYRLMPRRIRYGKAYGEFRSLAEDSPEWSAPEINEYQLRELRRTLINAASYCPYYQRTFAKAGFDPSLLSSPDELVNCPFLNKEDIQKNLNGITSANISDS
;
A
#
# COMPACT_ATOMS: atom_id res chain seq x y z
N MET A 1 -9.09 -3.71 -6.91
CA MET A 1 -9.35 -5.14 -6.64
C MET A 1 -8.81 -5.97 -7.79
N SER A 2 -7.95 -6.91 -7.50
CA SER A 2 -7.45 -7.88 -8.48
C SER A 2 -8.49 -8.99 -8.69
N LEU A 3 -8.32 -9.78 -9.77
CA LEU A 3 -9.14 -10.97 -9.95
C LEU A 3 -8.88 -12.00 -8.83
N GLU A 4 -7.65 -12.03 -8.32
CA GLU A 4 -7.24 -12.91 -7.22
C GLU A 4 -8.03 -12.62 -5.94
N ASP A 5 -8.24 -11.36 -5.58
CA ASP A 5 -9.03 -10.97 -4.41
C ASP A 5 -10.47 -11.48 -4.50
N LYS A 6 -11.05 -11.47 -5.70
CA LYS A 6 -12.42 -11.96 -5.94
C LYS A 6 -12.52 -13.48 -5.92
N LEU A 7 -11.44 -14.18 -6.26
CA LEU A 7 -11.42 -15.64 -6.32
C LEU A 7 -11.03 -16.27 -4.98
N TYR A 8 -10.41 -15.50 -4.08
CA TYR A 8 -9.96 -16.01 -2.79
C TYR A 8 -11.05 -16.77 -1.98
N PRO A 9 -12.32 -16.29 -1.90
CA PRO A 9 -13.38 -17.01 -1.19
C PRO A 9 -13.72 -18.37 -1.83
N PHE A 10 -13.37 -18.59 -3.09
CA PHE A 10 -13.67 -19.83 -3.82
C PHE A 10 -12.54 -20.87 -3.75
N LEU A 11 -11.45 -20.61 -3.06
CA LEU A 11 -10.32 -21.54 -2.93
C LEU A 11 -10.74 -22.89 -2.35
N SER A 12 -11.61 -22.89 -1.33
CA SER A 12 -12.11 -24.11 -0.72
C SER A 12 -12.93 -24.98 -1.69
N LEU A 13 -13.63 -24.36 -2.64
CA LEU A 13 -14.36 -25.05 -3.68
C LEU A 13 -13.37 -25.59 -4.76
N TYR A 14 -12.35 -24.80 -5.10
CA TYR A 14 -11.30 -25.21 -6.04
C TYR A 14 -10.57 -26.47 -5.53
N ASP A 15 -10.27 -26.56 -4.23
CA ASP A 15 -9.59 -27.70 -3.64
C ASP A 15 -10.40 -29.01 -3.70
N ARG A 16 -11.71 -28.92 -3.81
CA ARG A 16 -12.61 -30.08 -3.96
C ARG A 16 -12.78 -30.57 -5.40
N LEU A 17 -12.25 -29.82 -6.38
CA LEU A 17 -12.39 -30.20 -7.78
C LEU A 17 -11.46 -31.36 -8.18
N PRO A 18 -11.89 -32.24 -9.09
CA PRO A 18 -11.03 -33.26 -9.69
C PRO A 18 -9.81 -32.64 -10.37
N GLN A 19 -8.69 -33.40 -10.41
CA GLN A 19 -7.42 -32.92 -10.97
C GLN A 19 -7.55 -32.36 -12.40
N GLY A 20 -8.36 -33.02 -13.25
CA GLY A 20 -8.61 -32.53 -14.62
C GLY A 20 -9.24 -31.15 -14.68
N ALA A 21 -10.24 -30.89 -13.83
CA ALA A 21 -10.88 -29.58 -13.74
C ALA A 21 -9.92 -28.49 -13.23
N ARG A 22 -9.08 -28.80 -12.24
CA ARG A 22 -8.04 -27.87 -11.74
C ARG A 22 -7.04 -27.51 -12.83
N ASN A 23 -6.59 -28.49 -13.61
CA ASN A 23 -5.65 -28.28 -14.71
C ASN A 23 -6.24 -27.38 -15.80
N THR A 24 -7.54 -27.56 -16.12
CA THR A 24 -8.23 -26.71 -17.10
C THR A 24 -8.37 -25.28 -16.59
N ILE A 25 -8.79 -25.07 -15.33
CA ILE A 25 -8.89 -23.76 -14.71
C ILE A 25 -7.51 -23.09 -14.67
N GLY A 26 -6.45 -23.82 -14.28
CA GLY A 26 -5.08 -23.32 -14.26
C GLY A 26 -4.58 -22.91 -15.65
N SER A 27 -4.93 -23.65 -16.70
CA SER A 27 -4.58 -23.30 -18.07
C SER A 27 -5.26 -22.02 -18.55
N ILE A 28 -6.55 -21.87 -18.27
CA ILE A 28 -7.32 -20.65 -18.59
C ILE A 28 -6.73 -19.45 -17.82
N TYR A 29 -6.42 -19.63 -16.54
CA TYR A 29 -5.83 -18.58 -15.71
C TYR A 29 -4.45 -18.13 -16.24
N ARG A 30 -3.64 -19.04 -16.75
CA ARG A 30 -2.33 -18.73 -17.36
C ARG A 30 -2.45 -17.92 -18.66
N LEU A 31 -3.53 -18.10 -19.42
CA LEU A 31 -3.81 -17.34 -20.65
C LEU A 31 -4.34 -15.93 -20.38
N MET A 32 -4.80 -15.63 -19.15
CA MET A 32 -5.29 -14.30 -18.80
C MET A 32 -4.18 -13.25 -18.84
N PRO A 33 -4.44 -12.08 -19.43
CA PRO A 33 -3.51 -10.95 -19.38
C PRO A 33 -3.18 -10.57 -17.93
N ARG A 34 -1.91 -10.27 -17.67
CA ARG A 34 -1.42 -9.91 -16.33
C ARG A 34 -2.20 -8.76 -15.70
N ARG A 35 -2.64 -7.79 -16.51
CA ARG A 35 -3.43 -6.64 -16.06
C ARG A 35 -4.77 -7.03 -15.44
N ILE A 36 -5.43 -8.07 -15.97
CA ILE A 36 -6.69 -8.60 -15.43
C ILE A 36 -6.41 -9.38 -14.16
N ARG A 37 -5.33 -10.17 -14.16
CA ARG A 37 -4.96 -11.07 -13.06
C ARG A 37 -4.52 -10.30 -11.81
N TYR A 38 -3.65 -9.31 -11.97
CA TYR A 38 -3.05 -8.56 -10.85
C TYR A 38 -3.61 -7.16 -10.63
N GLY A 39 -4.54 -6.69 -11.48
CA GLY A 39 -5.16 -5.37 -11.39
C GLY A 39 -4.28 -4.23 -11.91
N LYS A 40 -4.80 -3.00 -11.77
CA LYS A 40 -4.14 -1.79 -12.31
C LYS A 40 -2.83 -1.47 -11.62
N ALA A 41 -2.79 -1.60 -10.30
CA ALA A 41 -1.61 -1.29 -9.49
C ALA A 41 -0.36 -2.08 -9.91
N TYR A 42 -0.54 -3.33 -10.37
CA TYR A 42 0.58 -4.13 -10.88
C TYR A 42 1.32 -3.47 -12.05
N GLY A 43 0.56 -2.85 -12.98
CA GLY A 43 1.17 -2.16 -14.13
C GLY A 43 2.04 -0.97 -13.69
N GLU A 44 1.55 -0.18 -12.74
CA GLU A 44 2.23 0.98 -12.19
C GLU A 44 3.52 0.59 -11.45
N PHE A 45 3.43 -0.39 -10.55
CA PHE A 45 4.60 -0.87 -9.80
C PHE A 45 5.62 -1.60 -10.69
N ARG A 46 5.15 -2.29 -11.74
CA ARG A 46 6.05 -2.92 -12.68
C ARG A 46 6.85 -1.89 -13.48
N SER A 47 6.21 -0.86 -14.02
CA SER A 47 6.87 0.23 -14.73
C SER A 47 7.90 0.90 -13.81
N LEU A 48 7.50 1.22 -12.56
CA LEU A 48 8.41 1.76 -11.56
C LEU A 48 9.64 0.85 -11.33
N ALA A 49 9.44 -0.45 -11.22
CA ALA A 49 10.53 -1.40 -11.00
C ALA A 49 11.44 -1.58 -12.22
N GLU A 50 10.90 -1.42 -13.44
CA GLU A 50 11.67 -1.47 -14.68
C GLU A 50 12.46 -0.17 -14.90
N ASP A 51 11.92 0.99 -14.54
CA ASP A 51 12.51 2.30 -14.78
C ASP A 51 13.49 2.74 -13.66
N SER A 52 13.18 2.38 -12.40
CA SER A 52 13.95 2.88 -11.23
C SER A 52 15.43 2.49 -11.17
N PRO A 53 15.91 1.36 -11.75
CA PRO A 53 17.35 1.06 -11.76
C PRO A 53 18.20 2.06 -12.55
N GLU A 54 17.59 2.80 -13.47
CA GLU A 54 18.27 3.81 -14.29
C GLU A 54 18.20 5.21 -13.68
N TRP A 55 17.48 5.39 -12.56
CA TRP A 55 17.32 6.69 -11.93
C TRP A 55 18.61 7.19 -11.28
N SER A 56 18.87 8.46 -11.45
CA SER A 56 19.90 9.18 -10.71
C SER A 56 19.53 9.35 -9.23
N ALA A 57 20.53 9.61 -8.39
CA ALA A 57 20.27 9.86 -6.96
C ALA A 57 19.28 11.03 -6.70
N PRO A 58 19.29 12.16 -7.43
CA PRO A 58 18.27 13.19 -7.30
C PRO A 58 16.87 12.71 -7.64
N GLU A 59 16.68 11.91 -8.68
CA GLU A 59 15.37 11.37 -9.07
C GLU A 59 14.81 10.40 -8.02
N ILE A 60 15.68 9.57 -7.44
CA ILE A 60 15.31 8.68 -6.33
C ILE A 60 14.84 9.51 -5.12
N ASN A 61 15.61 10.54 -4.75
CA ASN A 61 15.28 11.41 -3.62
C ASN A 61 13.95 12.16 -3.84
N GLU A 62 13.71 12.66 -5.03
CA GLU A 62 12.46 13.33 -5.39
C GLU A 62 11.27 12.37 -5.31
N TYR A 63 11.42 11.16 -5.85
CA TYR A 63 10.41 10.12 -5.75
C TYR A 63 10.11 9.76 -4.29
N GLN A 64 11.14 9.50 -3.50
CA GLN A 64 11.01 9.15 -2.08
C GLN A 64 10.29 10.27 -1.30
N LEU A 65 10.69 11.51 -1.49
CA LEU A 65 10.06 12.67 -0.83
C LEU A 65 8.58 12.80 -1.20
N ARG A 66 8.24 12.62 -2.47
CA ARG A 66 6.87 12.68 -2.94
C ARG A 66 6.01 11.59 -2.29
N GLU A 67 6.47 10.33 -2.30
CA GLU A 67 5.75 9.22 -1.72
C GLU A 67 5.64 9.32 -0.20
N LEU A 68 6.69 9.81 0.45
CA LEU A 68 6.70 10.09 1.88
C LEU A 68 5.66 11.15 2.26
N ARG A 69 5.66 12.30 1.57
CA ARG A 69 4.63 13.33 1.76
C ARG A 69 3.22 12.76 1.59
N ARG A 70 2.99 12.02 0.52
CA ARG A 70 1.69 11.41 0.23
C ARG A 70 1.24 10.50 1.38
N THR A 71 2.12 9.67 1.89
CA THR A 71 1.84 8.74 2.99
C THR A 71 1.52 9.49 4.28
N LEU A 72 2.33 10.49 4.64
CA LEU A 72 2.14 11.27 5.86
C LEU A 72 0.88 12.16 5.80
N ILE A 73 0.58 12.75 4.63
CA ILE A 73 -0.65 13.52 4.42
C ILE A 73 -1.88 12.60 4.54
N ASN A 74 -1.84 11.40 3.97
CA ASN A 74 -2.91 10.42 4.14
C ASN A 74 -3.09 10.01 5.60
N ALA A 75 -1.99 9.77 6.33
CA ALA A 75 -2.05 9.48 7.75
C ALA A 75 -2.66 10.65 8.55
N ALA A 76 -2.24 11.88 8.27
CA ALA A 76 -2.79 13.08 8.90
C ALA A 76 -4.27 13.29 8.58
N SER A 77 -4.73 12.88 7.39
CA SER A 77 -6.11 13.10 6.95
C SER A 77 -7.08 12.04 7.45
N TYR A 78 -6.63 10.78 7.54
CA TYR A 78 -7.54 9.64 7.73
C TYR A 78 -7.28 8.81 8.99
N CYS A 79 -6.19 9.06 9.74
CA CYS A 79 -5.90 8.35 10.97
C CYS A 79 -6.01 9.30 12.18
N PRO A 80 -7.03 9.16 13.04
CA PRO A 80 -7.26 10.05 14.18
C PRO A 80 -6.07 10.17 15.15
N TYR A 81 -5.26 9.11 15.26
CA TYR A 81 -4.03 9.13 16.06
C TYR A 81 -3.03 10.14 15.48
N TYR A 82 -2.73 10.05 14.17
CA TYR A 82 -1.75 10.93 13.53
C TYR A 82 -2.22 12.37 13.45
N GLN A 83 -3.52 12.63 13.25
CA GLN A 83 -4.09 13.98 13.30
C GLN A 83 -3.73 14.67 14.62
N ARG A 84 -4.00 14.00 15.75
CA ARG A 84 -3.72 14.56 17.09
C ARG A 84 -2.22 14.68 17.36
N THR A 85 -1.44 13.67 16.97
CA THR A 85 -0.02 13.60 17.30
C THR A 85 0.78 14.61 16.50
N PHE A 86 0.49 14.79 15.21
CA PHE A 86 1.13 15.78 14.36
C PHE A 86 0.75 17.20 14.81
N ALA A 87 -0.53 17.46 15.07
CA ALA A 87 -0.97 18.76 15.60
C ALA A 87 -0.28 19.12 16.92
N LYS A 88 -0.14 18.14 17.84
CA LYS A 88 0.54 18.33 19.13
C LYS A 88 2.05 18.64 18.96
N ALA A 89 2.70 18.02 17.97
CA ALA A 89 4.11 18.22 17.68
C ALA A 89 4.38 19.45 16.81
N GLY A 90 3.34 20.09 16.26
CA GLY A 90 3.50 21.16 15.27
C GLY A 90 4.10 20.66 13.94
N PHE A 91 3.95 19.37 13.65
CA PHE A 91 4.48 18.75 12.44
C PHE A 91 3.44 18.81 11.31
N ASP A 92 3.78 19.49 10.22
CA ASP A 92 2.96 19.57 9.01
C ASP A 92 3.61 18.78 7.87
N PRO A 93 3.06 17.61 7.49
CA PRO A 93 3.60 16.81 6.41
C PRO A 93 3.66 17.52 5.05
N SER A 94 2.83 18.53 4.81
CA SER A 94 2.79 19.25 3.53
C SER A 94 4.02 20.13 3.32
N LEU A 95 4.65 20.56 4.41
CA LEU A 95 5.84 21.42 4.41
C LEU A 95 7.16 20.64 4.31
N LEU A 96 7.12 19.30 4.40
CA LEU A 96 8.31 18.46 4.35
C LEU A 96 9.10 18.71 3.06
N SER A 97 10.33 19.19 3.15
CA SER A 97 11.20 19.52 1.99
C SER A 97 12.33 18.51 1.77
N SER A 98 12.66 17.73 2.80
CA SER A 98 13.68 16.68 2.76
C SER A 98 13.27 15.48 3.62
N PRO A 99 13.66 14.25 3.27
CA PRO A 99 13.48 13.08 4.14
C PRO A 99 14.15 13.23 5.51
N ASP A 100 15.23 14.03 5.62
CA ASP A 100 15.94 14.27 6.87
C ASP A 100 15.08 15.01 7.91
N GLU A 101 14.08 15.77 7.47
CA GLU A 101 13.15 16.45 8.35
C GLU A 101 12.20 15.49 9.11
N LEU A 102 12.21 14.21 8.76
CA LEU A 102 11.50 13.17 9.52
C LEU A 102 11.96 13.06 10.97
N VAL A 103 13.12 13.58 11.31
CA VAL A 103 13.58 13.68 12.70
C VAL A 103 12.59 14.46 13.57
N ASN A 104 11.81 15.37 12.98
CA ASN A 104 10.78 16.17 13.64
C ASN A 104 9.42 15.45 13.70
N CYS A 105 9.26 14.34 13.00
CA CYS A 105 8.04 13.55 13.03
C CYS A 105 7.96 12.75 14.33
N PRO A 106 6.81 12.78 15.03
CA PRO A 106 6.63 12.00 16.26
C PRO A 106 6.82 10.51 16.02
N PHE A 107 7.64 9.87 16.86
CA PHE A 107 7.83 8.42 16.82
C PHE A 107 6.58 7.69 17.31
N LEU A 108 6.30 6.55 16.66
CA LEU A 108 5.29 5.59 17.08
C LEU A 108 6.00 4.42 17.78
N ASN A 109 5.69 4.16 19.03
CA ASN A 109 6.21 3.01 19.76
C ASN A 109 5.15 1.89 19.90
N LYS A 110 5.57 0.75 20.43
CA LYS A 110 4.70 -0.42 20.58
C LYS A 110 3.52 -0.16 21.52
N GLU A 111 3.74 0.57 22.60
CA GLU A 111 2.69 0.93 23.56
C GLU A 111 1.65 1.85 22.93
N ASP A 112 2.07 2.79 22.09
CA ASP A 112 1.15 3.67 21.35
C ASP A 112 0.25 2.87 20.41
N ILE A 113 0.81 1.87 19.71
CA ILE A 113 0.03 0.98 18.84
C ILE A 113 -1.01 0.22 19.65
N GLN A 114 -0.59 -0.40 20.75
CA GLN A 114 -1.49 -1.22 21.58
C GLN A 114 -2.65 -0.41 22.19
N LYS A 115 -2.38 0.84 22.60
CA LYS A 115 -3.37 1.73 23.21
C LYS A 115 -4.29 2.42 22.19
N ASN A 116 -3.86 2.56 20.94
CA ASN A 116 -4.54 3.38 19.94
C ASN A 116 -4.86 2.61 18.64
N LEU A 117 -5.00 1.30 18.67
CA LEU A 117 -5.16 0.46 17.49
C LEU A 117 -6.24 0.99 16.53
N ASN A 118 -7.43 1.31 17.05
CA ASN A 118 -8.53 1.86 16.26
C ASN A 118 -8.24 3.27 15.71
N GLY A 119 -7.42 4.07 16.40
CA GLY A 119 -7.08 5.42 15.96
C GLY A 119 -5.95 5.46 14.93
N ILE A 120 -5.16 4.40 14.84
CA ILE A 120 -4.06 4.26 13.86
C ILE A 120 -4.60 3.70 12.53
N THR A 121 -5.70 2.95 12.58
CA THR A 121 -6.34 2.44 11.36
C THR A 121 -6.91 3.59 10.55
N SER A 122 -6.67 3.58 9.24
CA SER A 122 -7.15 4.62 8.34
C SER A 122 -8.65 4.51 8.12
N ALA A 123 -9.37 5.61 8.31
CA ALA A 123 -10.83 5.67 8.14
C ALA A 123 -11.30 5.56 6.68
N ASN A 124 -10.39 5.67 5.70
CA ASN A 124 -10.72 5.53 4.29
C ASN A 124 -10.54 4.10 3.75
N ILE A 125 -10.10 3.16 4.57
CA ILE A 125 -10.11 1.74 4.22
C ILE A 125 -11.54 1.25 4.43
N SER A 126 -12.29 1.10 3.34
CA SER A 126 -13.54 0.35 3.40
C SER A 126 -13.19 -1.12 3.66
N ASP A 127 -13.86 -1.73 4.63
CA ASP A 127 -13.83 -3.18 4.84
C ASP A 127 -14.24 -3.86 3.53
N SER A 128 -13.25 -4.41 2.81
CA SER A 128 -13.42 -5.12 1.53
C SER A 128 -13.43 -6.59 1.79
#